data_8e4235aa4d6c0acdcd36362aa60910bd
#
_entry.id   8e4235aa4d6c0acdcd36362aa60910bd
#
_cell.length_a   1.000
_cell.length_b   1.000
_cell.length_c   1.000
_cell.angle_alpha   90.00
_cell.angle_beta   90.00
_cell.angle_gamma   90.00
#
_symmetry.space_group_name_H-M   'P 1'
#
loop_
_entity.id
_entity.type
_entity.pdbx_description
1 polymer ?
#
loop_
_entity_poly.entity_id
_entity_poly.type
_entity_poly.pdbx_seq_one_letter_code
_entity_poly.pdbx_strand_id
1 'polypeptide(L)'
;QVYSIRGQFLRAFGAGAGADWLHSPSGFAAWGDLLIVAELRGSRITLLDLEDEPVAYLGENTGAFKFNEGWPNVPHSTLVPGKFNSPHGIASDGEGNIFVAEWLIGGRINKLTRS
;
A
#
# COMPACT_ATOMS: atom_id res chain seq x y z
N GLN A 1 8.25 -4.03 -11.68
CA GLN A 1 8.82 -4.03 -13.03
C GLN A 1 8.05 -3.07 -13.92
N VAL A 2 8.77 -2.32 -14.73
CA VAL A 2 8.19 -1.34 -15.67
C VAL A 2 8.45 -1.81 -17.10
N TYR A 3 7.39 -1.79 -17.89
CA TYR A 3 7.42 -2.16 -19.30
C TYR A 3 6.84 -1.02 -20.14
N SER A 4 7.30 -0.90 -21.37
CA SER A 4 6.63 -0.07 -22.35
C SER A 4 5.26 -0.68 -22.69
N ILE A 5 4.37 0.11 -23.26
CA ILE A 5 3.07 -0.38 -23.74
C ILE A 5 3.21 -1.48 -24.84
N ARG A 6 4.38 -1.59 -25.44
CA ARG A 6 4.71 -2.64 -26.44
C ARG A 6 5.30 -3.91 -25.79
N GLY A 7 5.36 -3.97 -24.46
CA GLY A 7 5.87 -5.13 -23.72
C GLY A 7 7.40 -5.19 -23.56
N GLN A 8 8.11 -4.13 -23.91
CA GLN A 8 9.56 -4.08 -23.74
C GLN A 8 9.89 -3.79 -22.26
N PHE A 9 10.72 -4.61 -21.64
CA PHE A 9 11.23 -4.36 -20.29
C PHE A 9 12.08 -3.08 -20.26
N LEU A 10 11.80 -2.21 -19.30
CA LEU A 10 12.50 -0.93 -19.13
C LEU A 10 13.38 -0.93 -17.87
N ARG A 11 12.81 -1.26 -16.72
CA ARG A 11 13.51 -1.27 -15.43
C ARG A 11 12.73 -2.04 -14.36
N ALA A 12 13.40 -2.30 -13.25
CA ALA A 12 12.78 -2.84 -12.04
C ALA A 12 13.25 -2.04 -10.82
N PHE A 13 12.41 -1.95 -9.81
CA PHE A 13 12.68 -1.27 -8.54
C PHE A 13 11.92 -1.91 -7.40
N GLY A 14 12.17 -1.46 -6.16
CA GLY A 14 11.43 -1.90 -4.97
C GLY A 14 11.84 -3.27 -4.43
N ALA A 15 12.87 -3.90 -5.01
CA ALA A 15 13.43 -5.16 -4.50
C ALA A 15 14.72 -4.86 -3.73
N GLY A 16 14.87 -5.48 -2.56
CA GLY A 16 16.07 -5.30 -1.75
C GLY A 16 15.83 -5.61 -0.29
N ALA A 17 16.82 -5.32 0.53
CA ALA A 17 16.77 -5.44 1.98
C ALA A 17 16.86 -4.03 2.58
N GLY A 18 15.80 -3.58 3.22
CA GLY A 18 15.79 -2.28 3.88
C GLY A 18 14.37 -1.80 4.15
N ALA A 19 14.24 -0.84 5.05
CA ALA A 19 12.94 -0.30 5.44
C ALA A 19 12.25 0.51 4.33
N ASP A 20 13.03 1.00 3.38
CA ASP A 20 12.56 1.88 2.30
C ASP A 20 12.06 1.11 1.06
N TRP A 21 12.21 -0.22 1.04
CA TRP A 21 11.77 -1.04 -0.06
C TRP A 21 10.35 -1.58 0.13
N LEU A 22 9.70 -1.95 -0.97
CA LEU A 22 8.32 -2.42 -0.97
C LEU A 22 8.20 -3.81 -0.32
N HIS A 23 7.34 -3.92 0.68
CA HIS A 23 7.08 -5.17 1.42
C HIS A 23 5.76 -5.79 0.98
N SER A 24 5.83 -6.75 0.05
CA SER A 24 4.67 -7.41 -0.56
C SER A 24 3.69 -6.39 -1.18
N PRO A 25 4.13 -5.64 -2.22
CA PRO A 25 3.24 -4.74 -2.93
C PRO A 25 2.10 -5.55 -3.56
N SER A 26 0.87 -5.16 -3.26
CA SER A 26 -0.34 -5.91 -3.63
C SER A 26 -1.27 -5.16 -4.58
N GLY A 27 -1.16 -3.84 -4.62
CA GLY A 27 -1.93 -2.99 -5.52
C GLY A 27 -1.28 -1.63 -5.66
N PHE A 28 -1.61 -0.94 -6.75
CA PHE A 28 -1.12 0.42 -6.98
C PHE A 28 -2.13 1.23 -7.78
N ALA A 29 -2.04 2.55 -7.66
CA ALA A 29 -2.82 3.50 -8.44
C ALA A 29 -2.02 4.79 -8.67
N ALA A 30 -2.38 5.55 -9.69
CA ALA A 30 -1.84 6.89 -9.89
C ALA A 30 -2.50 7.89 -8.95
N TRP A 31 -1.75 8.86 -8.45
CA TRP A 31 -2.27 9.94 -7.60
C TRP A 31 -1.51 11.24 -7.91
N GLY A 32 -2.03 12.02 -8.85
CA GLY A 32 -1.26 13.11 -9.46
C GLY A 32 -0.02 12.57 -10.16
N ASP A 33 1.14 13.12 -9.85
CA ASP A 33 2.44 12.70 -10.37
C ASP A 33 3.08 11.57 -9.53
N LEU A 34 2.35 11.02 -8.56
CA LEU A 34 2.83 9.96 -7.69
C LEU A 34 2.20 8.61 -8.05
N LEU A 35 2.94 7.55 -7.79
CA LEU A 35 2.43 6.19 -7.74
C LEU A 35 2.18 5.83 -6.27
N ILE A 36 0.94 5.48 -5.94
CA ILE A 36 0.61 4.99 -4.60
C ILE A 36 0.58 3.47 -4.60
N VAL A 37 1.27 2.85 -3.66
CA VAL A 37 1.44 1.39 -3.57
C VAL A 37 0.95 0.87 -2.24
N ALA A 38 0.02 -0.08 -2.26
CA ALA A 38 -0.41 -0.81 -1.08
C ALA A 38 0.60 -1.90 -0.74
N GLU A 39 1.18 -1.85 0.46
CA GLU A 39 2.12 -2.85 0.94
C GLU A 39 1.46 -3.75 1.99
N LEU A 40 1.10 -4.96 1.58
CA LEU A 40 0.39 -5.93 2.41
C LEU A 40 1.16 -6.23 3.71
N ARG A 41 2.43 -6.63 3.59
CA ARG A 41 3.29 -6.93 4.74
C ARG A 41 3.96 -5.72 5.36
N GLY A 42 4.03 -4.63 4.62
CA GLY A 42 4.50 -3.34 5.13
C GLY A 42 3.48 -2.64 6.01
N SER A 43 2.21 -3.06 5.94
CA SER A 43 1.09 -2.43 6.68
C SER A 43 1.07 -0.92 6.48
N ARG A 44 1.25 -0.47 5.23
CA ARG A 44 1.34 0.94 4.87
C ARG A 44 0.99 1.16 3.40
N ILE A 45 0.79 2.42 3.04
CA ILE A 45 0.79 2.87 1.65
C ILE A 45 2.07 3.66 1.41
N THR A 46 2.82 3.30 0.39
CA THR A 46 4.03 4.01 -0.03
C THR A 46 3.73 4.90 -1.22
N LEU A 47 4.19 6.13 -1.18
CA LEU A 47 4.12 7.08 -2.27
C LEU A 47 5.47 7.14 -2.97
N LEU A 48 5.47 6.86 -4.27
CA LEU A 48 6.68 6.91 -5.10
C LEU A 48 6.57 8.09 -6.07
N ASP A 49 7.68 8.76 -6.32
CA ASP A 49 7.78 9.80 -7.33
C ASP A 49 8.03 9.23 -8.75
N LEU A 50 8.29 10.12 -9.71
CA LEU A 50 8.53 9.73 -11.10
C LEU A 50 9.90 9.04 -11.31
N GLU A 51 10.80 9.13 -10.35
CA GLU A 51 12.08 8.46 -10.30
C GLU A 51 12.03 7.10 -9.58
N ASP A 52 10.81 6.65 -9.20
CA ASP A 52 10.54 5.43 -8.44
C ASP A 52 11.06 5.48 -6.97
N GLU A 53 11.34 6.68 -6.45
CA GLU A 53 11.84 6.86 -5.09
C GLU A 53 10.69 7.11 -4.09
N PRO A 54 10.75 6.51 -2.88
CA PRO A 54 9.73 6.73 -1.87
C PRO A 54 9.81 8.15 -1.30
N VAL A 55 8.72 8.89 -1.39
CA VAL A 55 8.63 10.27 -0.89
C VAL A 55 7.79 10.38 0.38
N ALA A 56 6.91 9.42 0.66
CA ALA A 56 6.11 9.40 1.87
C ALA A 56 5.51 8.01 2.15
N TYR A 57 5.15 7.80 3.42
CA TYR A 57 4.41 6.62 3.88
C TYR A 57 3.13 7.07 4.59
N LEU A 58 2.01 6.44 4.27
CA LEU A 58 0.72 6.72 4.90
C LEU A 58 0.27 5.54 5.75
N GLY A 59 -0.23 5.83 6.94
CA GLY A 59 -0.86 4.86 7.83
C GLY A 59 0.03 3.70 8.26
N GLU A 60 1.35 3.88 8.26
CA GLU A 60 2.30 2.85 8.67
C GLU A 60 1.99 2.33 10.07
N ASN A 61 1.97 1.00 10.22
CA ASN A 61 1.65 0.31 11.45
C ASN A 61 2.68 -0.77 11.77
N THR A 62 3.75 -0.38 12.45
CA THR A 62 4.82 -1.30 12.87
C THR A 62 4.35 -2.33 13.90
N GLY A 63 3.26 -2.03 14.61
CA GLY A 63 2.61 -2.92 15.59
C GLY A 63 1.46 -3.76 15.02
N ALA A 64 1.30 -3.82 13.70
CA ALA A 64 0.23 -4.59 13.08
C ALA A 64 0.27 -6.06 13.48
N PHE A 65 -0.91 -6.65 13.63
CA PHE A 65 -1.07 -8.07 13.88
C PHE A 65 -0.43 -8.88 12.74
N LYS A 66 0.50 -9.74 13.09
CA LYS A 66 1.34 -10.43 12.09
C LYS A 66 0.61 -11.59 11.40
N PHE A 67 1.08 -11.94 10.20
CA PHE A 67 0.44 -12.96 9.36
C PHE A 67 0.36 -14.34 10.00
N ASN A 68 1.31 -14.71 10.86
CA ASN A 68 1.31 -15.99 11.58
C ASN A 68 0.47 -15.97 12.87
N GLU A 69 -0.24 -14.89 13.15
CA GLU A 69 -1.05 -14.69 14.37
C GLU A 69 -2.56 -14.82 14.10
N GLY A 70 -2.94 -15.62 13.11
CA GLY A 70 -4.33 -15.86 12.74
C GLY A 70 -4.82 -15.10 11.52
N TRP A 71 -3.96 -14.30 10.88
CA TRP A 71 -4.31 -13.61 9.65
C TRP A 71 -4.85 -14.59 8.57
N PRO A 72 -5.88 -14.24 7.79
CA PRO A 72 -6.55 -12.93 7.72
C PRO A 72 -7.69 -12.73 8.73
N ASN A 73 -7.89 -13.64 9.67
CA ASN A 73 -8.88 -13.54 10.72
C ASN A 73 -8.32 -12.83 11.96
N VAL A 74 -7.98 -11.56 11.82
CA VAL A 74 -7.48 -10.75 12.94
C VAL A 74 -8.63 -10.22 13.79
N PRO A 75 -8.48 -10.12 15.12
CA PRO A 75 -9.51 -9.52 15.97
C PRO A 75 -9.72 -8.04 15.59
N HIS A 76 -10.98 -7.63 15.38
CA HIS A 76 -11.31 -6.26 15.04
C HIS A 76 -10.82 -5.23 16.08
N SER A 77 -10.70 -5.63 17.34
CA SER A 77 -10.15 -4.80 18.42
C SER A 77 -8.67 -4.44 18.23
N THR A 78 -7.95 -5.15 17.34
CA THR A 78 -6.54 -4.85 17.03
C THR A 78 -6.39 -3.84 15.89
N LEU A 79 -7.49 -3.48 15.21
CA LEU A 79 -7.48 -2.54 14.10
C LEU A 79 -7.50 -1.11 14.64
N VAL A 80 -6.50 -0.33 14.26
CA VAL A 80 -6.30 1.04 14.75
C VAL A 80 -6.77 2.04 13.68
N PRO A 81 -7.62 3.01 14.02
CA PRO A 81 -7.96 4.10 13.10
C PRO A 81 -6.70 4.84 12.60
N GLY A 82 -6.65 5.15 11.30
CA GLY A 82 -5.50 5.82 10.68
C GLY A 82 -4.26 4.94 10.48
N LYS A 83 -4.33 3.65 10.85
CA LYS A 83 -3.27 2.67 10.66
C LYS A 83 -3.76 1.51 9.81
N PHE A 84 -2.93 1.03 8.90
CA PHE A 84 -3.25 -0.17 8.11
C PHE A 84 -2.83 -1.44 8.83
N ASN A 85 -3.50 -2.53 8.50
CA ASN A 85 -3.08 -3.89 8.86
C ASN A 85 -2.58 -4.63 7.60
N SER A 86 -3.45 -4.80 6.63
CA SER A 86 -3.19 -5.60 5.42
C SER A 86 -3.72 -4.88 4.17
N PRO A 87 -3.20 -3.69 3.82
CA PRO A 87 -3.68 -2.97 2.65
C PRO A 87 -3.40 -3.80 1.39
N HIS A 88 -4.42 -3.96 0.54
CA HIS A 88 -4.34 -4.84 -0.61
C HIS A 88 -4.81 -4.17 -1.89
N GLY A 89 -6.09 -3.82 -1.98
CA GLY A 89 -6.64 -3.08 -3.11
C GLY A 89 -6.55 -1.58 -2.87
N ILE A 90 -6.21 -0.81 -3.90
CA ILE A 90 -6.08 0.64 -3.80
C ILE A 90 -6.58 1.32 -5.06
N ALA A 91 -7.25 2.45 -4.89
CA ALA A 91 -7.71 3.29 -5.99
C ALA A 91 -7.66 4.76 -5.57
N SER A 92 -7.65 5.65 -6.53
CA SER A 92 -7.80 7.09 -6.33
C SER A 92 -8.96 7.63 -7.17
N ASP A 93 -9.58 8.71 -6.74
CA ASP A 93 -10.57 9.45 -7.53
C ASP A 93 -9.97 10.76 -8.10
N GLY A 94 -10.77 11.44 -8.94
CA GLY A 94 -10.36 12.71 -9.54
C GLY A 94 -10.28 13.88 -8.56
N GLU A 95 -10.75 13.71 -7.32
CA GLU A 95 -10.70 14.72 -6.27
C GLU A 95 -9.47 14.58 -5.37
N GLY A 96 -8.67 13.53 -5.60
CA GLY A 96 -7.46 13.24 -4.82
C GLY A 96 -7.70 12.43 -3.56
N ASN A 97 -8.88 11.78 -3.43
CA ASN A 97 -9.10 10.83 -2.36
C ASN A 97 -8.49 9.47 -2.74
N ILE A 98 -8.03 8.74 -1.72
CA ILE A 98 -7.47 7.40 -1.84
C ILE A 98 -8.40 6.41 -1.12
N PHE A 99 -8.73 5.31 -1.77
CA PHE A 99 -9.56 4.24 -1.21
C PHE A 99 -8.70 2.98 -1.11
N VAL A 100 -8.68 2.38 0.08
CA VAL A 100 -7.87 1.20 0.38
C VAL A 100 -8.75 0.11 0.95
N ALA A 101 -8.75 -1.05 0.28
CA ALA A 101 -9.37 -2.26 0.80
C ALA A 101 -8.30 -3.13 1.48
N GLU A 102 -8.57 -3.58 2.68
CA GLU A 102 -7.67 -4.46 3.42
C GLU A 102 -8.08 -5.92 3.30
N TRP A 103 -7.10 -6.79 3.18
CA TRP A 103 -7.32 -8.24 3.13
C TRP A 103 -7.46 -8.81 4.53
N LEU A 104 -8.69 -8.75 5.04
CA LEU A 104 -9.08 -9.23 6.37
C LEU A 104 -10.40 -9.97 6.28
N ILE A 105 -10.61 -10.97 7.13
CA ILE A 105 -11.95 -11.55 7.32
C ILE A 105 -12.85 -10.47 7.91
N GLY A 106 -14.02 -10.26 7.28
CA GLY A 106 -14.91 -9.13 7.58
C GLY A 106 -14.54 -7.83 6.85
N GLY A 107 -13.33 -7.74 6.31
CA GLY A 107 -12.86 -6.61 5.51
C GLY A 107 -12.73 -5.30 6.28
N ARG A 108 -11.97 -4.38 5.70
CA ARG A 108 -11.99 -2.97 6.10
C ARG A 108 -11.73 -2.11 4.87
N ILE A 109 -12.55 -1.09 4.68
CA ILE A 109 -12.33 -0.07 3.65
C ILE A 109 -11.93 1.22 4.35
N ASN A 110 -10.83 1.81 3.92
CA ASN A 110 -10.36 3.09 4.39
C ASN A 110 -10.47 4.12 3.26
N LYS A 111 -10.99 5.29 3.57
CA LYS A 111 -10.93 6.44 2.68
C LYS A 111 -10.00 7.49 3.31
N LEU A 112 -8.97 7.87 2.56
CA LEU A 112 -8.10 8.98 2.92
C LEU A 112 -8.54 10.18 2.08
N THR A 113 -8.96 11.23 2.74
CA THR A 113 -9.41 12.45 2.06
C THR A 113 -8.28 13.45 1.97
N ARG A 114 -8.18 14.10 0.82
CA ARG A 114 -7.27 15.23 0.68
C ARG A 114 -7.80 16.40 1.50
N SER A 115 -6.97 16.89 2.37
CA SER A 115 -7.29 18.07 3.18
C SER A 115 -6.69 19.35 2.58
#